data_af2bf682c7da0701362c3b9981cb9fc3
#
_entry.id   af2bf682c7da0701362c3b9981cb9fc3
#
_cell.length_a   1.000
_cell.length_b   1.000
_cell.length_c   1.000
_cell.angle_alpha   90.00
_cell.angle_beta   90.00
_cell.angle_gamma   90.00
#
_symmetry.space_group_name_H-M   'P 1'
#
loop_
_entity.id
_entity.type
_entity.pdbx_description
1 polymer ?
#
loop_
_entity_poly.entity_id
_entity_poly.type
_entity_poly.pdbx_seq_one_letter_code
_entity_poly.pdbx_strand_id
1 'polypeptide(L)'
;LVQLREKEVSTRRFYELAVKVKAVTDAYQIPLIINDRVDICLAVDAAGVHIGDDELPVALVRKLVGSTKIVGVSAKTVARGVEAENEGADYLGVGAIFPTTTKDSPLTSLQTLSEIAAAVTIPVVAIGGIKEENIEQLMGTGVAGVSLVSEIMLAEQITEKVQGLMRVTERMLEARK
;
A
#
# COMPACT_ATOMS: atom_id res chain seq x y z
N LEU A 1 -1.49 7.68 -4.49
CA LEU A 1 -1.91 7.83 -3.10
C LEU A 1 -0.70 7.86 -2.15
N VAL A 2 -0.87 8.40 -0.94
CA VAL A 2 0.12 8.41 0.14
C VAL A 2 -0.40 7.57 1.29
N GLN A 3 0.46 6.73 1.88
CA GLN A 3 0.13 5.99 3.10
C GLN A 3 0.99 6.51 4.26
N LEU A 4 0.34 6.93 5.35
CA LEU A 4 0.98 7.33 6.59
C LEU A 4 1.04 6.14 7.55
N ARG A 5 2.26 5.75 7.93
CA ARG A 5 2.52 4.64 8.87
C ARG A 5 3.42 5.11 10.01
N GLU A 6 2.89 5.03 11.23
CA GLU A 6 3.60 5.28 12.47
C GLU A 6 3.28 4.18 13.49
N LYS A 7 4.30 3.51 14.02
CA LYS A 7 4.13 2.36 14.93
C LYS A 7 4.52 2.69 16.39
N GLU A 8 5.44 3.60 16.60
CA GLU A 8 6.08 3.80 17.90
C GLU A 8 5.76 5.17 18.54
N VAL A 9 4.59 5.73 18.20
CA VAL A 9 4.14 7.01 18.75
C VAL A 9 2.81 6.88 19.51
N SER A 10 2.53 7.81 20.41
CA SER A 10 1.23 7.85 21.06
C SER A 10 0.11 8.13 20.06
N THR A 11 -1.12 7.70 20.38
CA THR A 11 -2.32 7.99 19.56
C THR A 11 -2.47 9.47 19.28
N ARG A 12 -2.26 10.33 20.29
CA ARG A 12 -2.30 11.79 20.13
C ARG A 12 -1.29 12.27 19.09
N ARG A 13 -0.05 11.80 19.19
CA ARG A 13 1.01 12.19 18.25
C ARG A 13 0.73 11.73 16.85
N PHE A 14 0.23 10.49 16.67
CA PHE A 14 -0.18 10.00 15.36
C PHE A 14 -1.32 10.85 14.76
N TYR A 15 -2.34 11.17 15.56
CA TYR A 15 -3.42 12.04 15.14
C TYR A 15 -2.92 13.42 14.67
N GLU A 16 -2.08 14.09 15.47
CA GLU A 16 -1.51 15.40 15.13
C GLU A 16 -0.69 15.36 13.82
N LEU A 17 0.07 14.27 13.61
CA LEU A 17 0.82 14.06 12.37
C LEU A 17 -0.13 13.82 11.19
N ALA A 18 -1.14 12.97 11.38
CA ALA A 18 -2.13 12.66 10.35
C ALA A 18 -2.89 13.91 9.87
N VAL A 19 -3.27 14.81 10.80
CA VAL A 19 -3.89 16.11 10.45
C VAL A 19 -2.97 16.94 9.55
N LYS A 20 -1.67 17.01 9.87
CA LYS A 20 -0.70 17.78 9.06
C LYS A 20 -0.49 17.17 7.69
N VAL A 21 -0.33 15.84 7.62
CA VAL A 21 -0.16 15.13 6.35
C VAL A 21 -1.42 15.25 5.49
N LYS A 22 -2.61 15.10 6.11
CA LYS A 22 -3.90 15.28 5.43
C LYS A 22 -4.03 16.66 4.80
N ALA A 23 -3.66 17.74 5.50
CA ALA A 23 -3.71 19.09 4.96
C ALA A 23 -2.83 19.25 3.71
N VAL A 24 -1.66 18.61 3.67
CA VAL A 24 -0.78 18.62 2.50
C VAL A 24 -1.38 17.79 1.37
N THR A 25 -1.79 16.55 1.65
CA THR A 25 -2.33 15.66 0.62
C THR A 25 -3.61 16.20 0.00
N ASP A 26 -4.48 16.85 0.77
CA ASP A 26 -5.69 17.50 0.27
C ASP A 26 -5.38 18.67 -0.67
N ALA A 27 -4.38 19.50 -0.33
CA ALA A 27 -3.97 20.62 -1.18
C ALA A 27 -3.50 20.16 -2.57
N TYR A 28 -2.99 18.94 -2.67
CA TYR A 28 -2.56 18.31 -3.92
C TYR A 28 -3.56 17.29 -4.48
N GLN A 29 -4.75 17.16 -3.86
CA GLN A 29 -5.78 16.19 -4.25
C GLN A 29 -5.25 14.73 -4.30
N ILE A 30 -4.35 14.39 -3.38
CA ILE A 30 -3.76 13.05 -3.25
C ILE A 30 -4.47 12.29 -2.12
N PRO A 31 -5.07 11.11 -2.38
CA PRO A 31 -5.70 10.32 -1.33
C PRO A 31 -4.71 9.92 -0.22
N LEU A 32 -5.08 10.17 1.05
CA LEU A 32 -4.34 9.73 2.23
C LEU A 32 -4.92 8.42 2.78
N ILE A 33 -4.07 7.42 2.93
CA ILE A 33 -4.37 6.14 3.59
C ILE A 33 -3.67 6.12 4.95
N ILE A 34 -4.38 5.74 6.00
CA ILE A 34 -3.82 5.53 7.34
C ILE A 34 -3.50 4.04 7.53
N ASN A 35 -2.28 3.73 7.97
CA ASN A 35 -1.90 2.35 8.23
C ASN A 35 -2.44 1.89 9.60
N ASP A 36 -3.14 0.74 9.66
CA ASP A 36 -3.67 0.01 10.82
C ASP A 36 -4.76 0.74 11.63
N ARG A 37 -4.67 2.02 11.82
CA ARG A 37 -5.46 2.80 12.77
C ARG A 37 -6.76 3.33 12.14
N VAL A 38 -7.81 2.51 12.22
CA VAL A 38 -9.18 2.86 11.78
C VAL A 38 -9.70 4.10 12.51
N ASP A 39 -9.44 4.21 13.81
CA ASP A 39 -9.82 5.35 14.64
C ASP A 39 -9.19 6.67 14.15
N ILE A 40 -7.90 6.66 13.80
CA ILE A 40 -7.21 7.82 13.24
C ILE A 40 -7.74 8.13 11.83
N CYS A 41 -7.95 7.11 10.99
CA CYS A 41 -8.54 7.28 9.66
C CYS A 41 -9.87 8.03 9.72
N LEU A 42 -10.76 7.63 10.62
CA LEU A 42 -12.06 8.28 10.84
C LEU A 42 -11.91 9.69 11.43
N ALA A 43 -11.04 9.85 12.44
CA ALA A 43 -10.84 11.11 13.14
C ALA A 43 -10.31 12.24 12.26
N VAL A 44 -9.48 11.93 11.23
CA VAL A 44 -8.94 12.92 10.29
C VAL A 44 -9.68 12.94 8.96
N ASP A 45 -10.70 12.12 8.80
CA ASP A 45 -11.41 11.90 7.54
C ASP A 45 -10.47 11.57 6.37
N ALA A 46 -9.52 10.64 6.61
CA ALA A 46 -8.63 10.15 5.55
C ALA A 46 -9.42 9.39 4.46
N ALA A 47 -8.84 9.29 3.27
CA ALA A 47 -9.46 8.57 2.15
C ALA A 47 -9.64 7.08 2.40
N GLY A 48 -8.83 6.50 3.31
CA GLY A 48 -8.96 5.09 3.64
C GLY A 48 -7.95 4.61 4.68
N VAL A 49 -7.95 3.30 4.90
CA VAL A 49 -7.09 2.60 5.83
C VAL A 49 -6.45 1.39 5.15
N HIS A 50 -5.23 1.04 5.54
CA HIS A 50 -4.57 -0.20 5.13
C HIS A 50 -4.28 -1.05 6.37
N ILE A 51 -4.70 -2.32 6.35
CA ILE A 51 -4.58 -3.24 7.48
C ILE A 51 -3.79 -4.50 7.10
N GLY A 52 -3.19 -5.13 8.09
CA GLY A 52 -2.54 -6.45 7.99
C GLY A 52 -3.36 -7.53 8.69
N ASP A 53 -2.68 -8.66 8.98
CA ASP A 53 -3.34 -9.83 9.58
C ASP A 53 -3.50 -9.70 11.12
N ASP A 54 -2.74 -8.81 11.77
CA ASP A 54 -2.77 -8.61 13.22
C ASP A 54 -3.78 -7.54 13.66
N GLU A 55 -4.46 -6.90 12.69
CA GLU A 55 -5.44 -5.83 12.91
C GLU A 55 -6.88 -6.38 12.94
N LEU A 56 -7.86 -5.47 12.91
CA LEU A 56 -9.27 -5.85 12.88
C LEU A 56 -9.62 -6.64 11.59
N PRO A 57 -10.57 -7.61 11.66
CA PRO A 57 -11.05 -8.30 10.46
C PRO A 57 -11.54 -7.33 9.38
N VAL A 58 -11.26 -7.65 8.11
CA VAL A 58 -11.58 -6.78 6.95
C VAL A 58 -13.05 -6.41 6.91
N ALA A 59 -13.95 -7.38 7.08
CA ALA A 59 -15.40 -7.15 7.09
C ALA A 59 -15.83 -6.17 8.20
N LEU A 60 -15.17 -6.22 9.38
CA LEU A 60 -15.44 -5.26 10.46
C LEU A 60 -14.91 -3.87 10.11
N VAL A 61 -13.69 -3.77 9.56
CA VAL A 61 -13.14 -2.50 9.10
C VAL A 61 -14.05 -1.88 8.04
N ARG A 62 -14.48 -2.64 7.04
CA ARG A 62 -15.44 -2.20 6.02
C ARG A 62 -16.73 -1.65 6.64
N LYS A 63 -17.27 -2.34 7.64
CA LYS A 63 -18.46 -1.88 8.36
C LYS A 63 -18.24 -0.55 9.08
N LEU A 64 -17.04 -0.36 9.70
CA LEU A 64 -16.70 0.87 10.44
C LEU A 64 -16.47 2.06 9.53
N VAL A 65 -15.75 1.87 8.41
CA VAL A 65 -15.39 2.98 7.52
C VAL A 65 -16.44 3.27 6.44
N GLY A 66 -17.41 2.39 6.28
CA GLY A 66 -18.47 2.50 5.26
C GLY A 66 -17.99 2.15 3.85
N SER A 67 -18.84 2.39 2.84
CA SER A 67 -18.59 2.01 1.45
C SER A 67 -17.75 3.01 0.64
N THR A 68 -17.53 4.21 1.16
CA THR A 68 -16.86 5.30 0.43
C THR A 68 -15.36 5.39 0.68
N LYS A 69 -14.89 4.85 1.82
CA LYS A 69 -13.47 4.86 2.16
C LYS A 69 -12.75 3.62 1.60
N ILE A 70 -11.50 3.82 1.23
CA ILE A 70 -10.65 2.77 0.67
C ILE A 70 -10.16 1.84 1.81
N VAL A 71 -10.30 0.53 1.64
CA VAL A 71 -9.73 -0.49 2.52
C VAL A 71 -8.67 -1.27 1.75
N GLY A 72 -7.41 -1.05 2.11
CA GLY A 72 -6.29 -1.86 1.62
C GLY A 72 -5.97 -2.99 2.59
N VAL A 73 -5.55 -4.12 2.07
CA VAL A 73 -5.23 -5.30 2.89
C VAL A 73 -3.91 -5.91 2.46
N SER A 74 -3.04 -6.22 3.44
CA SER A 74 -1.84 -7.03 3.18
C SER A 74 -2.23 -8.48 2.91
N ALA A 75 -1.70 -9.08 1.84
CA ALA A 75 -1.88 -10.50 1.54
C ALA A 75 -0.56 -11.15 1.13
N LYS A 76 -0.30 -12.36 1.62
CA LYS A 76 0.91 -13.15 1.32
C LYS A 76 0.59 -14.48 0.65
N THR A 77 -0.68 -14.83 0.54
CA THR A 77 -1.17 -16.05 -0.09
C THR A 77 -2.40 -15.77 -0.96
N VAL A 78 -2.65 -16.60 -1.95
CA VAL A 78 -3.85 -16.53 -2.79
C VAL A 78 -5.13 -16.60 -1.95
N ALA A 79 -5.19 -17.53 -1.00
CA ALA A 79 -6.36 -17.69 -0.13
C ALA A 79 -6.67 -16.40 0.64
N ARG A 80 -5.64 -15.74 1.22
CA ARG A 80 -5.81 -14.46 1.94
C ARG A 80 -6.24 -13.32 1.02
N GLY A 81 -5.73 -13.29 -0.21
CA GLY A 81 -6.14 -12.29 -1.20
C GLY A 81 -7.62 -12.41 -1.56
N VAL A 82 -8.07 -13.63 -1.88
CA VAL A 82 -9.48 -13.91 -2.21
C VAL A 82 -10.42 -13.64 -1.01
N GLU A 83 -10.01 -14.05 0.19
CA GLU A 83 -10.77 -13.76 1.41
C GLU A 83 -10.92 -12.24 1.61
N ALA A 84 -9.83 -11.48 1.54
CA ALA A 84 -9.86 -10.04 1.72
C ALA A 84 -10.76 -9.32 0.69
N GLU A 85 -10.73 -9.75 -0.58
CA GLU A 85 -11.63 -9.24 -1.62
C GLU A 85 -13.09 -9.51 -1.27
N ASN A 86 -13.42 -10.75 -0.87
CA ASN A 86 -14.79 -11.14 -0.49
C ASN A 86 -15.28 -10.40 0.75
N GLU A 87 -14.40 -10.00 1.66
CA GLU A 87 -14.71 -9.22 2.86
C GLU A 87 -14.78 -7.70 2.60
N GLY A 88 -14.49 -7.25 1.38
CA GLY A 88 -14.68 -5.87 0.96
C GLY A 88 -13.40 -5.02 0.93
N ALA A 89 -12.23 -5.63 0.72
CA ALA A 89 -11.02 -4.89 0.38
C ALA A 89 -11.13 -4.25 -1.01
N ASP A 90 -10.56 -3.04 -1.17
CA ASP A 90 -10.50 -2.33 -2.45
C ASP A 90 -9.18 -2.55 -3.18
N TYR A 91 -8.12 -2.93 -2.47
CA TYR A 91 -6.84 -3.31 -3.06
C TYR A 91 -6.03 -4.19 -2.12
N LEU A 92 -5.08 -4.93 -2.67
CA LEU A 92 -4.12 -5.73 -1.91
C LEU A 92 -2.72 -5.13 -1.97
N GLY A 93 -2.01 -5.16 -0.83
CA GLY A 93 -0.57 -4.96 -0.74
C GLY A 93 0.12 -6.31 -0.60
N VAL A 94 1.00 -6.68 -1.53
CA VAL A 94 1.69 -7.98 -1.54
C VAL A 94 3.19 -7.80 -1.42
N GLY A 95 3.80 -8.41 -0.41
CA GLY A 95 5.24 -8.34 -0.16
C GLY A 95 5.64 -8.87 1.24
N ALA A 96 6.95 -8.80 1.62
CA ALA A 96 8.02 -8.11 0.87
C ALA A 96 8.45 -8.91 -0.38
N ILE A 97 8.60 -8.21 -1.51
CA ILE A 97 9.02 -8.85 -2.77
C ILE A 97 10.55 -9.00 -2.82
N PHE A 98 11.26 -7.98 -2.40
CA PHE A 98 12.72 -7.99 -2.29
C PHE A 98 13.16 -7.74 -0.84
N PRO A 99 14.41 -8.09 -0.47
CA PRO A 99 14.93 -7.83 0.87
C PRO A 99 14.79 -6.37 1.27
N THR A 100 14.33 -6.12 2.50
CA THR A 100 14.11 -4.78 3.03
C THR A 100 14.35 -4.72 4.52
N THR A 101 14.79 -3.57 5.01
CA THR A 101 14.93 -3.26 6.44
C THR A 101 13.77 -2.45 7.00
N THR A 102 12.83 -2.03 6.16
CA THR A 102 11.69 -1.17 6.56
C THR A 102 10.70 -1.91 7.46
N LYS A 103 10.50 -3.20 7.21
CA LYS A 103 9.66 -4.09 8.02
C LYS A 103 10.24 -5.50 7.95
N ASP A 104 10.40 -6.15 9.10
CA ASP A 104 10.72 -7.58 9.13
C ASP A 104 9.52 -8.37 8.59
N SER A 105 9.72 -9.03 7.46
CA SER A 105 8.68 -9.80 6.78
C SER A 105 9.32 -10.85 5.87
N PRO A 106 8.82 -12.09 5.88
CA PRO A 106 9.26 -13.11 4.93
C PRO A 106 9.01 -12.65 3.50
N LEU A 107 9.89 -13.08 2.59
CA LEU A 107 9.78 -12.74 1.17
C LEU A 107 8.60 -13.47 0.52
N THR A 108 7.92 -12.78 -0.36
CA THR A 108 6.89 -13.33 -1.26
C THR A 108 7.50 -13.42 -2.67
N SER A 109 7.48 -14.60 -3.28
CA SER A 109 8.04 -14.80 -4.61
C SER A 109 7.25 -14.05 -5.70
N LEU A 110 7.91 -13.73 -6.83
CA LEU A 110 7.22 -13.15 -7.99
C LEU A 110 6.13 -14.09 -8.54
N GLN A 111 6.32 -15.40 -8.42
CA GLN A 111 5.30 -16.38 -8.80
C GLN A 111 4.07 -16.25 -7.90
N THR A 112 4.25 -16.24 -6.57
CA THR A 112 3.13 -16.04 -5.62
C THR A 112 2.42 -14.70 -5.86
N LEU A 113 3.19 -13.62 -6.14
CA LEU A 113 2.62 -12.32 -6.50
C LEU A 113 1.72 -12.43 -7.73
N SER A 114 2.18 -13.10 -8.80
CA SER A 114 1.40 -13.33 -10.02
C SER A 114 0.16 -14.18 -9.76
N GLU A 115 0.27 -15.23 -8.95
CA GLU A 115 -0.85 -16.09 -8.58
C GLU A 115 -1.92 -15.31 -7.81
N ILE A 116 -1.52 -14.43 -6.87
CA ILE A 116 -2.45 -13.55 -6.15
C ILE A 116 -3.12 -12.59 -7.14
N ALA A 117 -2.33 -11.92 -8.00
CA ALA A 117 -2.86 -10.96 -8.96
C ALA A 117 -3.83 -11.57 -9.98
N ALA A 118 -3.63 -12.86 -10.32
CA ALA A 118 -4.54 -13.59 -11.21
C ALA A 118 -5.82 -14.08 -10.52
N ALA A 119 -5.79 -14.25 -9.20
CA ALA A 119 -6.89 -14.82 -8.42
C ALA A 119 -7.94 -13.80 -7.95
N VAL A 120 -7.63 -12.50 -8.01
CA VAL A 120 -8.50 -11.42 -7.55
C VAL A 120 -8.82 -10.44 -8.67
N THR A 121 -9.91 -9.69 -8.54
CA THR A 121 -10.30 -8.64 -9.50
C THR A 121 -9.89 -7.24 -9.04
N ILE A 122 -9.66 -7.07 -7.74
CA ILE A 122 -9.19 -5.81 -7.16
C ILE A 122 -7.70 -5.58 -7.45
N PRO A 123 -7.25 -4.32 -7.52
CA PRO A 123 -5.84 -3.98 -7.77
C PRO A 123 -4.89 -4.61 -6.76
N VAL A 124 -3.78 -5.18 -7.26
CA VAL A 124 -2.67 -5.68 -6.44
C VAL A 124 -1.47 -4.75 -6.59
N VAL A 125 -0.93 -4.31 -5.45
CA VAL A 125 0.23 -3.42 -5.36
C VAL A 125 1.40 -4.20 -4.75
N ALA A 126 2.54 -4.25 -5.45
CA ALA A 126 3.75 -4.87 -4.93
C ALA A 126 4.46 -3.93 -3.95
N ILE A 127 4.98 -4.47 -2.83
CA ILE A 127 5.67 -3.71 -1.79
C ILE A 127 6.87 -4.47 -1.24
N GLY A 128 7.82 -3.73 -0.67
CA GLY A 128 8.97 -4.25 0.07
C GLY A 128 10.21 -4.44 -0.78
N GLY A 129 11.25 -3.67 -0.47
CA GLY A 129 12.56 -3.71 -1.13
C GLY A 129 12.56 -3.30 -2.60
N ILE A 130 11.47 -2.73 -3.08
CA ILE A 130 11.37 -2.25 -4.48
C ILE A 130 12.19 -0.97 -4.62
N LYS A 131 12.98 -0.93 -5.70
CA LYS A 131 13.88 0.16 -6.07
C LYS A 131 13.80 0.41 -7.56
N GLU A 132 14.29 1.55 -8.03
CA GLU A 132 14.34 1.90 -9.44
C GLU A 132 15.00 0.80 -10.30
N GLU A 133 16.07 0.17 -9.78
CA GLU A 133 16.84 -0.87 -10.44
C GLU A 133 16.15 -2.24 -10.54
N ASN A 134 15.08 -2.48 -9.78
CA ASN A 134 14.41 -3.79 -9.75
C ASN A 134 12.91 -3.76 -10.08
N ILE A 135 12.30 -2.59 -10.28
CA ILE A 135 10.88 -2.44 -10.67
C ILE A 135 10.56 -3.26 -11.93
N GLU A 136 11.45 -3.28 -12.92
CA GLU A 136 11.22 -3.98 -14.19
C GLU A 136 11.09 -5.51 -14.00
N GLN A 137 11.60 -6.09 -12.91
CA GLN A 137 11.40 -7.51 -12.60
C GLN A 137 9.93 -7.85 -12.28
N LEU A 138 9.10 -6.85 -12.03
CA LEU A 138 7.66 -7.03 -11.80
C LEU A 138 6.84 -7.09 -13.10
N MET A 139 7.46 -6.91 -14.27
CA MET A 139 6.79 -7.04 -15.56
C MET A 139 6.11 -8.41 -15.70
N GLY A 140 4.87 -8.41 -16.18
CA GLY A 140 4.08 -9.63 -16.39
C GLY A 140 3.49 -10.27 -15.13
N THR A 141 3.77 -9.75 -13.92
CA THR A 141 3.20 -10.29 -12.67
C THR A 141 1.73 -9.95 -12.45
N GLY A 142 1.15 -9.06 -13.25
CA GLY A 142 -0.24 -8.66 -13.11
C GLY A 142 -0.51 -7.56 -12.07
N VAL A 143 0.52 -7.00 -11.39
CA VAL A 143 0.34 -5.93 -10.42
C VAL A 143 -0.18 -4.63 -11.04
N ALA A 144 -0.96 -3.87 -10.30
CA ALA A 144 -1.50 -2.58 -10.72
C ALA A 144 -0.57 -1.40 -10.40
N GLY A 145 0.48 -1.63 -9.61
CA GLY A 145 1.44 -0.62 -9.21
C GLY A 145 2.42 -1.11 -8.16
N VAL A 146 3.24 -0.18 -7.66
CA VAL A 146 4.25 -0.44 -6.64
C VAL A 146 4.11 0.52 -5.47
N SER A 147 4.51 0.07 -4.28
CA SER A 147 4.62 0.90 -3.07
C SER A 147 6.08 0.95 -2.62
N LEU A 148 6.57 2.17 -2.41
CA LEU A 148 7.97 2.45 -2.08
C LEU A 148 8.04 3.28 -0.80
N VAL A 149 9.06 3.03 0.02
CA VAL A 149 9.33 3.79 1.25
C VAL A 149 10.77 4.33 1.24
N SER A 150 11.74 3.47 1.55
CA SER A 150 13.15 3.88 1.71
C SER A 150 13.75 4.49 0.45
N GLU A 151 13.38 3.99 -0.72
CA GLU A 151 13.85 4.50 -2.01
C GLU A 151 13.50 5.99 -2.23
N ILE A 152 12.36 6.43 -1.66
CA ILE A 152 11.91 7.82 -1.72
C ILE A 152 12.45 8.60 -0.51
N MET A 153 12.28 8.06 0.69
CA MET A 153 12.54 8.78 1.94
C MET A 153 14.03 9.05 2.20
N LEU A 154 14.92 8.25 1.60
CA LEU A 154 16.37 8.40 1.73
C LEU A 154 17.01 9.13 0.53
N ALA A 155 16.22 9.54 -0.45
CA ALA A 155 16.72 10.25 -1.62
C ALA A 155 17.10 11.70 -1.28
N GLU A 156 18.26 12.17 -1.75
CA GLU A 156 18.67 13.56 -1.61
C GLU A 156 17.76 14.52 -2.40
N GLN A 157 17.33 14.09 -3.59
CA GLN A 157 16.46 14.84 -4.49
C GLN A 157 15.12 14.10 -4.66
N ILE A 158 14.22 14.25 -3.67
CA ILE A 158 12.97 13.47 -3.58
C ILE A 158 12.11 13.63 -4.85
N THR A 159 11.96 14.87 -5.36
CA THR A 159 11.12 15.12 -6.53
C THR A 159 11.64 14.41 -7.77
N GLU A 160 12.94 14.50 -8.05
CA GLU A 160 13.58 13.84 -9.19
C GLU A 160 13.51 12.32 -9.08
N LYS A 161 13.74 11.79 -7.88
CA LYS A 161 13.62 10.36 -7.59
C LYS A 161 12.21 9.86 -7.86
N VAL A 162 11.17 10.54 -7.36
CA VAL A 162 9.78 10.16 -7.59
C VAL A 162 9.43 10.21 -9.07
N GLN A 163 9.86 11.23 -9.80
CA GLN A 163 9.66 11.31 -11.26
C GLN A 163 10.35 10.15 -12.00
N GLY A 164 11.56 9.77 -11.59
CA GLY A 164 12.27 8.60 -12.13
C GLY A 164 11.49 7.32 -11.91
N LEU A 165 11.09 7.08 -10.66
CA LEU A 165 10.31 5.91 -10.26
C LEU A 165 8.97 5.82 -10.98
N MET A 166 8.28 6.95 -11.21
CA MET A 166 7.03 6.98 -11.98
C MET A 166 7.25 6.51 -13.41
N ARG A 167 8.28 7.05 -14.12
CA ARG A 167 8.59 6.64 -15.49
C ARG A 167 8.90 5.14 -15.63
N VAL A 168 9.67 4.58 -14.68
CA VAL A 168 9.99 3.14 -14.70
C VAL A 168 8.74 2.31 -14.39
N THR A 169 7.91 2.75 -13.44
CA THR A 169 6.65 2.08 -13.11
C THR A 169 5.67 2.10 -14.28
N GLU A 170 5.53 3.21 -14.98
CA GLU A 170 4.67 3.33 -16.17
C GLU A 170 5.10 2.34 -17.26
N ARG A 171 6.41 2.28 -17.58
CA ARG A 171 6.95 1.28 -18.52
C ARG A 171 6.66 -0.15 -18.10
N MET A 172 6.83 -0.47 -16.82
CA MET A 172 6.53 -1.79 -16.26
C MET A 172 5.05 -2.14 -16.44
N LEU A 173 4.14 -1.18 -16.28
CA LEU A 173 2.70 -1.38 -16.42
C LEU A 173 2.25 -1.47 -17.89
N GLU A 174 2.89 -0.76 -18.83
CA GLU A 174 2.58 -0.81 -20.26
C GLU A 174 2.85 -2.19 -20.87
N ALA A 175 3.83 -2.92 -20.35
CA ALA A 175 4.12 -4.29 -20.76
C ALA A 175 3.02 -5.32 -20.40
N ARG A 176 1.89 -4.87 -19.82
CA ARG A 176 0.68 -5.67 -19.53
C ARG A 176 -0.21 -5.90 -20.78
N LYS A 177 -0.01 -5.14 -21.84
CA LYS A 177 -0.77 -5.24 -23.10
C LYS A 177 -0.10 -6.21 -24.06
#